data_0f6d06fb7902d8f2ffdb7a54a7d3f05b
#
_entry.id   0f6d06fb7902d8f2ffdb7a54a7d3f05b
#
_cell.length_a   1.000
_cell.length_b   1.000
_cell.length_c   1.000
_cell.angle_alpha   90.00
_cell.angle_beta   90.00
_cell.angle_gamma   90.00
#
_symmetry.space_group_name_H-M   'P 1'
#
loop_
_entity.id
_entity.type
_entity.pdbx_description
1 polymer ?
#
loop_
_entity_poly.entity_id
_entity_poly.type
_entity_poly.pdbx_seq_one_letter_code
_entity_poly.pdbx_strand_id
1 'polypeptide(L)'
;MRNLFTRCQHLLALTLLLLALPAALHAQTTVVRTVQAGGLTREYRLYIPAIYTRTTGAVPLLLNLHGYNSSNVQQENYGDFRAIADTANFLVVHPNGTFDASNSRFWNTFGARGTGVDDVAFLSALIDTLAARYRVDLDRVYSTGMSNGGFMSYELACQLGNRIAAIASVTGSMTAGRLAGCTSGRPVPVLEIHGTADSTVPYPGGTALQFVTIPALLNSWVQRNGCNPTPVVTAVPDLNTADGCTAERSVWRGGRNGSVVEHFRIIGGGHTWPGSAFTIGVTNRDISASREVWRFLRRYRLGQLLPVRGGAAAPLAPLLLLPNPATDHVLLAAGPYLGAATLTVRDALGRVVPATAQPTADGRLQVPTAHWPAGVYVLTVALPDGAVLHQKLVKQ
;
A
#
# COMPACT_ATOMS: atom_id res chain seq x y z
N MET A 1 17.00 -23.06 -63.77
CA MET A 1 17.41 -23.12 -62.34
C MET A 1 17.52 -21.77 -61.63
N ARG A 2 17.90 -20.66 -62.29
CA ARG A 2 18.00 -19.31 -61.66
C ARG A 2 16.67 -18.74 -61.16
N ASN A 3 15.56 -19.02 -61.83
CA ASN A 3 14.23 -18.42 -61.43
C ASN A 3 13.54 -19.12 -60.26
N LEU A 4 13.95 -20.32 -59.87
CA LEU A 4 13.40 -21.03 -58.72
C LEU A 4 14.02 -20.54 -57.41
N PHE A 5 15.32 -20.21 -57.41
CA PHE A 5 16.04 -19.69 -56.26
C PHE A 5 15.55 -18.29 -55.84
N THR A 6 15.25 -17.43 -56.82
CA THR A 6 14.75 -16.06 -56.52
C THR A 6 13.35 -16.09 -55.93
N ARG A 7 12.48 -17.01 -56.36
CA ARG A 7 11.12 -17.15 -55.79
C ARG A 7 11.11 -17.69 -54.36
N CYS A 8 12.02 -18.61 -54.02
CA CYS A 8 12.18 -19.10 -52.65
C CYS A 8 12.71 -18.02 -51.69
N GLN A 9 13.62 -17.16 -52.14
CA GLN A 9 14.14 -16.05 -51.31
C GLN A 9 13.07 -14.98 -51.02
N HIS A 10 12.19 -14.68 -51.96
CA HIS A 10 11.08 -13.75 -51.74
C HIS A 10 9.98 -14.32 -50.84
N LEU A 11 9.71 -15.63 -50.92
CA LEU A 11 8.77 -16.31 -50.01
C LEU A 11 9.32 -16.40 -48.57
N LEU A 12 10.64 -16.65 -48.43
CA LEU A 12 11.26 -16.66 -47.07
C LEU A 12 11.33 -15.28 -46.45
N ALA A 13 11.57 -14.22 -47.25
CA ALA A 13 11.55 -12.83 -46.76
C ALA A 13 10.15 -12.36 -46.38
N LEU A 14 9.10 -12.80 -47.10
CA LEU A 14 7.72 -12.48 -46.79
C LEU A 14 7.22 -13.20 -45.52
N THR A 15 7.64 -14.46 -45.30
CA THR A 15 7.31 -15.20 -44.06
C THR A 15 8.04 -14.66 -42.84
N LEU A 16 9.28 -14.18 -42.97
CA LEU A 16 9.99 -13.50 -41.88
C LEU A 16 9.42 -12.12 -41.55
N LEU A 17 8.85 -11.41 -42.52
CA LEU A 17 8.18 -10.13 -42.28
C LEU A 17 6.81 -10.28 -41.59
N LEU A 18 6.11 -11.42 -41.82
CA LEU A 18 4.83 -11.73 -41.13
C LEU A 18 5.01 -12.21 -39.70
N LEU A 19 6.22 -12.67 -39.31
CA LEU A 19 6.53 -13.04 -37.91
C LEU A 19 6.98 -11.85 -37.05
N ALA A 20 7.24 -10.70 -37.66
CA ALA A 20 7.54 -9.44 -36.97
C ALA A 20 6.28 -8.59 -36.77
N LEU A 21 5.12 -9.19 -36.46
CA LEU A 21 4.03 -8.45 -35.89
C LEU A 21 4.54 -7.94 -34.51
N PRO A 22 4.67 -6.61 -34.29
CA PRO A 22 5.01 -6.14 -32.96
C PRO A 22 3.91 -6.66 -32.07
N ALA A 23 4.27 -7.52 -31.10
CA ALA A 23 3.41 -7.75 -29.96
C ALA A 23 3.05 -6.36 -29.47
N ALA A 24 1.79 -5.96 -29.63
CA ALA A 24 1.33 -4.67 -29.18
C ALA A 24 1.69 -4.62 -27.69
N LEU A 25 2.78 -3.94 -27.36
CA LEU A 25 3.16 -3.64 -25.99
C LEU A 25 2.01 -2.79 -25.46
N HIS A 26 1.08 -3.44 -24.77
CA HIS A 26 0.03 -2.73 -24.04
C HIS A 26 0.75 -1.92 -22.97
N ALA A 27 1.10 -0.69 -23.31
CA ALA A 27 1.75 0.22 -22.41
C ALA A 27 0.79 0.59 -21.27
N GLN A 28 1.33 0.72 -20.07
CA GLN A 28 0.65 1.38 -18.97
C GLN A 28 0.17 2.77 -19.44
N THR A 29 -1.01 3.18 -19.01
CA THR A 29 -1.61 4.43 -19.51
C THR A 29 -2.21 5.22 -18.35
N THR A 30 -1.87 6.52 -18.26
CA THR A 30 -2.62 7.47 -17.47
C THR A 30 -3.61 8.20 -18.38
N VAL A 31 -4.90 8.08 -18.08
CA VAL A 31 -5.96 8.80 -18.78
C VAL A 31 -6.48 9.94 -17.91
N VAL A 32 -6.68 11.12 -18.51
CA VAL A 32 -7.30 12.28 -17.86
C VAL A 32 -8.74 12.38 -18.35
N ARG A 33 -9.68 12.46 -17.42
CA ARG A 33 -11.11 12.55 -17.71
C ARG A 33 -11.82 13.41 -16.68
N THR A 34 -13.08 13.68 -16.94
CA THR A 34 -13.96 14.40 -16.01
C THR A 34 -15.20 13.59 -15.69
N VAL A 35 -15.81 13.93 -14.55
CA VAL A 35 -17.12 13.44 -14.11
C VAL A 35 -17.95 14.62 -13.61
N GLN A 36 -19.25 14.58 -13.86
CA GLN A 36 -20.19 15.56 -13.32
C GLN A 36 -20.63 15.09 -11.93
N ALA A 37 -20.46 15.92 -10.91
CA ALA A 37 -20.92 15.64 -9.55
C ALA A 37 -21.27 16.93 -8.81
N GLY A 38 -22.45 16.99 -8.19
CA GLY A 38 -22.91 18.16 -7.45
C GLY A 38 -22.96 19.44 -8.28
N GLY A 39 -23.28 19.36 -9.60
CA GLY A 39 -23.31 20.48 -10.51
C GLY A 39 -21.93 20.97 -10.99
N LEU A 40 -20.85 20.30 -10.59
CA LEU A 40 -19.47 20.65 -10.93
C LEU A 40 -18.85 19.63 -11.87
N THR A 41 -18.02 20.10 -12.80
CA THR A 41 -17.14 19.25 -13.60
C THR A 41 -15.83 19.00 -12.82
N ARG A 42 -15.60 17.73 -12.44
CA ARG A 42 -14.47 17.32 -11.61
C ARG A 42 -13.50 16.47 -12.44
N GLU A 43 -12.23 16.87 -12.49
CA GLU A 43 -11.19 16.17 -13.22
C GLU A 43 -10.58 15.05 -12.36
N TYR A 44 -10.21 13.95 -13.01
CA TYR A 44 -9.41 12.89 -12.43
C TYR A 44 -8.40 12.33 -13.42
N ARG A 45 -7.30 11.80 -12.89
CA ARG A 45 -6.29 11.01 -13.60
C ARG A 45 -6.44 9.57 -13.17
N LEU A 46 -6.52 8.66 -14.11
CA LEU A 46 -6.62 7.22 -13.85
C LEU A 46 -5.40 6.52 -14.45
N TYR A 47 -4.59 5.91 -13.60
CA TYR A 47 -3.51 5.02 -14.00
C TYR A 47 -4.05 3.61 -14.21
N ILE A 48 -3.81 3.06 -15.40
CA ILE A 48 -4.21 1.71 -15.83
C ILE A 48 -2.93 0.93 -16.10
N PRO A 49 -2.58 -0.07 -15.26
CA PRO A 49 -1.36 -0.86 -15.46
C PRO A 49 -1.47 -1.76 -16.70
N ALA A 50 -0.34 -2.04 -17.35
CA ALA A 50 -0.33 -2.88 -18.57
C ALA A 50 -0.91 -4.29 -18.33
N ILE A 51 -0.73 -4.84 -17.12
CA ILE A 51 -1.28 -6.15 -16.75
C ILE A 51 -2.81 -6.19 -16.75
N TYR A 52 -3.47 -5.03 -16.51
CA TYR A 52 -4.94 -4.92 -16.52
C TYR A 52 -5.54 -5.37 -17.85
N THR A 53 -4.91 -5.01 -18.97
CA THR A 53 -5.40 -5.38 -20.32
C THR A 53 -5.20 -6.84 -20.65
N ARG A 54 -4.33 -7.52 -19.91
CA ARG A 54 -4.00 -8.95 -20.10
C ARG A 54 -4.80 -9.88 -19.21
N THR A 55 -5.64 -9.33 -18.33
CA THR A 55 -6.48 -10.08 -17.39
C THR A 55 -7.94 -9.77 -17.63
N THR A 56 -8.85 -10.68 -17.27
CA THR A 56 -10.29 -10.53 -17.46
C THR A 56 -11.04 -10.28 -16.14
N GLY A 57 -10.43 -10.57 -15.00
CA GLY A 57 -11.05 -10.41 -13.68
C GLY A 57 -11.19 -8.95 -13.26
N ALA A 58 -12.14 -8.68 -12.36
CA ALA A 58 -12.27 -7.40 -11.71
C ALA A 58 -11.07 -7.13 -10.78
N VAL A 59 -10.59 -5.89 -10.75
CA VAL A 59 -9.38 -5.47 -10.03
C VAL A 59 -9.70 -4.43 -8.97
N PRO A 60 -8.87 -4.31 -7.91
CA PRO A 60 -9.04 -3.27 -6.92
C PRO A 60 -8.96 -1.85 -7.50
N LEU A 61 -9.60 -0.91 -6.83
CA LEU A 61 -9.50 0.53 -7.09
C LEU A 61 -8.91 1.24 -5.88
N LEU A 62 -7.84 2.02 -6.10
CA LEU A 62 -7.23 2.88 -5.10
C LEU A 62 -7.51 4.35 -5.43
N LEU A 63 -8.22 5.06 -4.56
CA LEU A 63 -8.32 6.51 -4.56
C LEU A 63 -7.07 7.07 -3.87
N ASN A 64 -6.26 7.86 -4.57
CA ASN A 64 -5.05 8.50 -4.04
C ASN A 64 -5.22 10.02 -4.05
N LEU A 65 -5.51 10.58 -2.88
CA LEU A 65 -6.02 11.93 -2.70
C LEU A 65 -4.90 12.92 -2.35
N HIS A 66 -4.85 14.04 -3.08
CA HIS A 66 -3.82 15.08 -2.89
C HIS A 66 -3.99 15.87 -1.58
N GLY A 67 -2.91 16.54 -1.14
CA GLY A 67 -2.94 17.46 -0.01
C GLY A 67 -3.54 18.82 -0.35
N TYR A 68 -3.67 19.70 0.67
CA TYR A 68 -4.08 21.08 0.49
C TYR A 68 -3.11 21.84 -0.45
N ASN A 69 -3.66 22.67 -1.31
CA ASN A 69 -2.92 23.43 -2.34
C ASN A 69 -2.06 22.57 -3.27
N SER A 70 -2.48 21.32 -3.50
CA SER A 70 -1.82 20.36 -4.38
C SER A 70 -2.77 19.93 -5.51
N SER A 71 -2.40 18.93 -6.30
CA SER A 71 -3.18 18.47 -7.44
C SER A 71 -3.04 16.95 -7.65
N ASN A 72 -3.90 16.41 -8.52
CA ASN A 72 -3.85 15.01 -8.95
C ASN A 72 -2.48 14.66 -9.58
N VAL A 73 -1.85 15.57 -10.36
CA VAL A 73 -0.53 15.36 -10.96
C VAL A 73 0.56 15.30 -9.89
N GLN A 74 0.50 16.20 -8.91
CA GLN A 74 1.48 16.22 -7.83
C GLN A 74 1.36 14.97 -6.96
N GLN A 75 0.13 14.54 -6.63
CA GLN A 75 -0.09 13.33 -5.83
C GLN A 75 0.31 12.06 -6.58
N GLU A 76 0.06 11.97 -7.90
CA GLU A 76 0.50 10.85 -8.73
C GLU A 76 2.02 10.63 -8.67
N ASN A 77 2.79 11.72 -8.59
CA ASN A 77 4.24 11.67 -8.54
C ASN A 77 4.78 11.57 -7.11
N TYR A 78 4.18 12.27 -6.14
CA TYR A 78 4.67 12.32 -4.76
C TYR A 78 4.34 11.05 -3.97
N GLY A 79 3.10 10.55 -4.10
CA GLY A 79 2.63 9.29 -3.55
C GLY A 79 2.46 8.25 -4.66
N ASP A 80 3.56 7.90 -5.35
CA ASP A 80 3.52 7.08 -6.55
C ASP A 80 3.21 5.60 -6.23
N PHE A 81 2.18 5.07 -6.91
CA PHE A 81 1.77 3.66 -6.85
C PHE A 81 1.96 2.91 -8.16
N ARG A 82 2.43 3.54 -9.23
CA ARG A 82 2.43 2.98 -10.59
C ARG A 82 3.20 1.67 -10.66
N ALA A 83 4.43 1.64 -10.17
CA ALA A 83 5.25 0.41 -10.19
C ALA A 83 4.63 -0.73 -9.34
N ILE A 84 3.88 -0.38 -8.29
CA ILE A 84 3.16 -1.37 -7.48
C ILE A 84 1.94 -1.87 -8.24
N ALA A 85 1.19 -0.98 -8.89
CA ALA A 85 0.02 -1.33 -9.69
C ALA A 85 0.37 -2.22 -10.88
N ASP A 86 1.52 -1.98 -11.52
CA ASP A 86 2.02 -2.79 -12.64
C ASP A 86 2.26 -4.26 -12.27
N THR A 87 2.59 -4.54 -11.03
CA THR A 87 2.81 -5.91 -10.55
C THR A 87 1.61 -6.51 -9.84
N ALA A 88 0.82 -5.69 -9.15
CA ALA A 88 -0.28 -6.14 -8.30
C ALA A 88 -1.67 -6.03 -8.96
N ASN A 89 -1.76 -5.48 -10.16
CA ASN A 89 -2.96 -5.35 -10.98
C ASN A 89 -4.13 -4.64 -10.28
N PHE A 90 -3.97 -3.35 -10.02
CA PHE A 90 -5.05 -2.50 -9.52
C PHE A 90 -5.05 -1.14 -10.22
N LEU A 91 -6.21 -0.51 -10.28
CA LEU A 91 -6.38 0.83 -10.82
C LEU A 91 -6.06 1.87 -9.74
N VAL A 92 -5.37 2.96 -10.13
CA VAL A 92 -5.11 4.09 -9.24
C VAL A 92 -5.78 5.33 -9.80
N VAL A 93 -6.69 5.93 -9.07
CA VAL A 93 -7.32 7.18 -9.47
C VAL A 93 -6.86 8.33 -8.58
N HIS A 94 -6.46 9.43 -9.21
CA HIS A 94 -6.05 10.68 -8.60
C HIS A 94 -7.06 11.76 -9.01
N PRO A 95 -8.12 11.99 -8.22
CA PRO A 95 -9.08 13.06 -8.51
C PRO A 95 -8.56 14.41 -8.02
N ASN A 96 -9.11 15.49 -8.57
CA ASN A 96 -8.90 16.85 -8.07
C ASN A 96 -10.02 17.28 -7.13
N GLY A 97 -9.64 17.83 -5.98
CA GLY A 97 -10.52 18.64 -5.12
C GLY A 97 -10.97 19.94 -5.80
N THR A 98 -11.82 20.70 -5.13
CA THR A 98 -12.23 22.06 -5.57
C THR A 98 -11.26 23.12 -5.06
N PHE A 99 -11.55 24.39 -5.37
CA PHE A 99 -10.81 25.52 -4.84
C PHE A 99 -11.58 26.16 -3.67
N ASP A 100 -10.87 26.55 -2.63
CA ASP A 100 -11.41 27.36 -1.55
C ASP A 100 -11.41 28.86 -1.88
N ALA A 101 -11.83 29.70 -0.96
CA ALA A 101 -11.87 31.16 -1.13
C ALA A 101 -10.48 31.78 -1.33
N SER A 102 -9.42 31.08 -0.96
CA SER A 102 -8.02 31.49 -1.17
C SER A 102 -7.45 30.98 -2.50
N ASN A 103 -8.29 30.44 -3.39
CA ASN A 103 -7.90 29.79 -4.63
C ASN A 103 -6.89 28.66 -4.44
N SER A 104 -6.98 27.96 -3.31
CA SER A 104 -6.19 26.78 -3.00
C SER A 104 -7.03 25.53 -3.16
N ARG A 105 -6.51 24.54 -3.91
CA ARG A 105 -7.21 23.27 -4.12
C ARG A 105 -7.27 22.46 -2.84
N PHE A 106 -8.45 21.91 -2.49
CA PHE A 106 -8.64 21.22 -1.23
C PHE A 106 -9.78 20.19 -1.28
N TRP A 107 -9.85 19.38 -0.23
CA TRP A 107 -10.98 18.53 0.11
C TRP A 107 -11.73 19.15 1.30
N ASN A 108 -13.05 19.18 1.24
CA ASN A 108 -13.89 19.78 2.27
C ASN A 108 -14.01 18.87 3.51
N THR A 109 -12.95 18.82 4.30
CA THR A 109 -12.85 18.00 5.52
C THR A 109 -12.95 18.79 6.81
N PHE A 110 -12.87 20.12 6.74
CA PHE A 110 -12.79 20.98 7.93
C PHE A 110 -14.09 21.73 8.26
N GLY A 111 -15.15 21.53 7.49
CA GLY A 111 -16.47 22.12 7.72
C GLY A 111 -16.55 23.64 7.62
N ALA A 112 -15.63 24.37 8.22
CA ALA A 112 -15.67 25.83 8.32
C ALA A 112 -15.07 26.59 7.12
N ARG A 113 -14.32 25.93 6.25
CA ARG A 113 -13.79 26.51 5.01
C ARG A 113 -14.69 26.25 3.81
N GLY A 114 -15.88 25.72 4.09
CA GLY A 114 -16.75 25.08 3.14
C GLY A 114 -17.28 26.02 2.06
N THR A 115 -16.97 25.70 0.83
CA THR A 115 -17.69 26.13 -0.37
C THR A 115 -19.06 25.45 -0.51
N GLY A 116 -19.51 24.67 0.48
CA GLY A 116 -20.72 23.85 0.39
C GLY A 116 -20.56 22.62 -0.51
N VAL A 117 -19.36 22.34 -1.03
CA VAL A 117 -19.12 21.19 -1.91
C VAL A 117 -19.09 19.89 -1.13
N ASP A 118 -19.83 18.90 -1.60
CA ASP A 118 -19.83 17.54 -1.06
C ASP A 118 -18.82 16.67 -1.81
N ASP A 119 -17.59 16.62 -1.29
CA ASP A 119 -16.53 15.79 -1.87
C ASP A 119 -16.74 14.30 -1.60
N VAL A 120 -17.50 13.92 -0.57
CA VAL A 120 -17.86 12.51 -0.30
C VAL A 120 -18.79 12.01 -1.39
N ALA A 121 -19.84 12.78 -1.72
CA ALA A 121 -20.74 12.46 -2.83
C ALA A 121 -20.00 12.40 -4.17
N PHE A 122 -19.06 13.34 -4.42
CA PHE A 122 -18.22 13.31 -5.61
C PHE A 122 -17.38 12.03 -5.72
N LEU A 123 -16.66 11.65 -4.66
CA LEU A 123 -15.81 10.46 -4.68
C LEU A 123 -16.65 9.18 -4.78
N SER A 124 -17.85 9.16 -4.20
CA SER A 124 -18.83 8.09 -4.40
C SER A 124 -19.25 7.97 -5.87
N ALA A 125 -19.62 9.08 -6.52
CA ALA A 125 -19.99 9.11 -7.95
C ALA A 125 -18.79 8.75 -8.86
N LEU A 126 -17.58 9.10 -8.48
CA LEU A 126 -16.36 8.71 -9.20
C LEU A 126 -16.17 7.19 -9.17
N ILE A 127 -16.37 6.54 -8.02
CA ILE A 127 -16.32 5.07 -7.92
C ILE A 127 -17.34 4.44 -8.88
N ASP A 128 -18.59 4.93 -8.91
CA ASP A 128 -19.63 4.43 -9.81
C ASP A 128 -19.25 4.63 -11.28
N THR A 129 -18.73 5.80 -11.61
CA THR A 129 -18.27 6.12 -12.97
C THR A 129 -17.14 5.19 -13.43
N LEU A 130 -16.20 4.89 -12.53
CA LEU A 130 -15.11 3.97 -12.84
C LEU A 130 -15.57 2.52 -12.93
N ALA A 131 -16.47 2.09 -12.05
CA ALA A 131 -17.05 0.74 -12.11
C ALA A 131 -17.88 0.50 -13.38
N ALA A 132 -18.56 1.54 -13.89
CA ALA A 132 -19.31 1.45 -15.16
C ALA A 132 -18.41 1.36 -16.39
N ARG A 133 -17.15 1.81 -16.30
CA ARG A 133 -16.22 1.89 -17.46
C ARG A 133 -15.09 0.87 -17.40
N TYR A 134 -14.76 0.38 -16.23
CA TYR A 134 -13.64 -0.51 -15.97
C TYR A 134 -14.07 -1.67 -15.09
N ARG A 135 -13.35 -2.77 -15.15
CA ARG A 135 -13.58 -3.96 -14.30
C ARG A 135 -13.10 -3.70 -12.87
N VAL A 136 -13.83 -2.89 -12.12
CA VAL A 136 -13.55 -2.60 -10.72
C VAL A 136 -14.18 -3.66 -9.83
N ASP A 137 -13.40 -4.22 -8.91
CA ASP A 137 -13.91 -5.03 -7.81
C ASP A 137 -14.42 -4.09 -6.71
N LEU A 138 -15.73 -3.90 -6.65
CA LEU A 138 -16.38 -3.00 -5.69
C LEU A 138 -16.21 -3.43 -4.23
N ASP A 139 -15.83 -4.67 -3.96
CA ASP A 139 -15.45 -5.11 -2.63
C ASP A 139 -14.02 -4.69 -2.24
N ARG A 140 -13.21 -4.24 -3.20
CA ARG A 140 -11.82 -3.84 -3.00
C ARG A 140 -11.58 -2.41 -3.49
N VAL A 141 -12.38 -1.49 -2.97
CA VAL A 141 -12.17 -0.05 -3.15
C VAL A 141 -11.49 0.49 -1.89
N TYR A 142 -10.40 1.20 -2.08
CA TYR A 142 -9.56 1.73 -1.00
C TYR A 142 -9.36 3.22 -1.17
N SER A 143 -9.05 3.90 -0.05
CA SER A 143 -8.66 5.31 -0.07
C SER A 143 -7.34 5.52 0.65
N THR A 144 -6.50 6.34 0.06
CA THR A 144 -5.30 6.89 0.67
C THR A 144 -5.12 8.34 0.25
N GLY A 145 -4.27 9.05 0.96
CA GLY A 145 -3.92 10.40 0.59
C GLY A 145 -2.96 11.05 1.57
N MET A 146 -2.40 12.17 1.17
CA MET A 146 -1.50 12.96 1.98
C MET A 146 -2.22 14.13 2.63
N SER A 147 -1.91 14.44 3.90
CA SER A 147 -2.38 15.68 4.53
C SER A 147 -3.91 15.81 4.43
N ASN A 148 -4.44 16.86 3.81
CA ASN A 148 -5.88 17.03 3.54
C ASN A 148 -6.50 15.84 2.80
N GLY A 149 -5.75 15.12 1.92
CA GLY A 149 -6.19 13.86 1.31
C GLY A 149 -6.27 12.71 2.31
N GLY A 150 -5.40 12.69 3.32
CA GLY A 150 -5.47 11.77 4.46
C GLY A 150 -6.70 12.05 5.33
N PHE A 151 -7.00 13.33 5.62
CA PHE A 151 -8.26 13.74 6.28
C PHE A 151 -9.48 13.25 5.50
N MET A 152 -9.46 13.42 4.16
CA MET A 152 -10.56 12.97 3.31
C MET A 152 -10.70 11.45 3.32
N SER A 153 -9.60 10.69 3.42
CA SER A 153 -9.67 9.24 3.57
C SER A 153 -10.39 8.83 4.86
N TYR A 154 -10.19 9.55 5.95
CA TYR A 154 -10.94 9.35 7.20
C TYR A 154 -12.44 9.70 7.03
N GLU A 155 -12.77 10.81 6.33
CA GLU A 155 -14.16 11.15 6.02
C GLU A 155 -14.85 10.05 5.21
N LEU A 156 -14.16 9.46 4.23
CA LEU A 156 -14.67 8.33 3.46
C LEU A 156 -14.88 7.09 4.33
N ALA A 157 -13.98 6.80 5.28
CA ALA A 157 -14.18 5.72 6.23
C ALA A 157 -15.41 5.92 7.11
N CYS A 158 -15.69 7.18 7.51
CA CYS A 158 -16.84 7.51 8.34
C CYS A 158 -18.16 7.45 7.55
N GLN A 159 -18.19 7.99 6.32
CA GLN A 159 -19.43 8.24 5.58
C GLN A 159 -19.70 7.19 4.49
N LEU A 160 -18.65 6.58 3.93
CA LEU A 160 -18.74 5.53 2.90
C LEU A 160 -18.15 4.20 3.36
N GLY A 161 -18.23 3.89 4.66
CA GLY A 161 -17.72 2.64 5.22
C GLY A 161 -18.29 1.38 4.55
N ASN A 162 -19.47 1.45 3.94
CA ASN A 162 -20.06 0.36 3.15
C ASN A 162 -19.52 0.26 1.72
N ARG A 163 -18.68 1.20 1.26
CA ARG A 163 -18.08 1.23 -0.08
C ARG A 163 -16.55 1.17 -0.05
N ILE A 164 -15.92 1.65 1.03
CA ILE A 164 -14.47 1.70 1.21
C ILE A 164 -14.03 0.54 2.09
N ALA A 165 -13.29 -0.41 1.56
CA ALA A 165 -12.89 -1.63 2.27
C ALA A 165 -11.88 -1.34 3.39
N ALA A 166 -10.93 -0.44 3.17
CA ALA A 166 -9.93 0.02 4.13
C ALA A 166 -9.36 1.38 3.70
N ILE A 167 -8.77 2.11 4.64
CA ILE A 167 -8.10 3.38 4.36
C ILE A 167 -6.65 3.38 4.84
N ALA A 168 -5.85 4.26 4.23
CA ALA A 168 -4.53 4.63 4.71
C ALA A 168 -4.36 6.15 4.62
N SER A 169 -3.89 6.78 5.69
CA SER A 169 -3.62 8.21 5.73
C SER A 169 -2.13 8.45 5.92
N VAL A 170 -1.57 9.38 5.19
CA VAL A 170 -0.18 9.83 5.36
C VAL A 170 -0.20 11.28 5.78
N THR A 171 0.32 11.57 6.98
CA THR A 171 0.33 12.90 7.60
C THR A 171 -1.06 13.59 7.67
N GLY A 172 -2.12 12.78 7.72
CA GLY A 172 -3.48 13.25 7.90
C GLY A 172 -3.92 13.19 9.36
N SER A 173 -5.10 13.69 9.65
CA SER A 173 -5.77 13.61 10.95
C SER A 173 -7.28 13.81 10.79
N MET A 174 -7.97 14.14 11.87
CA MET A 174 -9.36 14.63 11.89
C MET A 174 -9.47 15.84 12.83
N THR A 175 -10.46 16.67 12.59
CA THR A 175 -10.85 17.65 13.63
C THR A 175 -11.65 16.97 14.73
N ALA A 176 -11.66 17.53 15.93
CA ALA A 176 -12.39 16.96 17.06
C ALA A 176 -13.89 16.76 16.74
N GLY A 177 -14.52 17.74 16.09
CA GLY A 177 -15.93 17.66 15.71
C GLY A 177 -16.21 16.56 14.67
N ARG A 178 -15.32 16.41 13.68
CA ARG A 178 -15.46 15.34 12.65
C ARG A 178 -15.27 13.95 13.25
N LEU A 179 -14.28 13.79 14.14
CA LEU A 179 -14.05 12.52 14.81
C LEU A 179 -15.23 12.13 15.72
N ALA A 180 -15.80 13.09 16.45
CA ALA A 180 -16.98 12.85 17.28
C ALA A 180 -18.21 12.47 16.47
N GLY A 181 -18.42 13.09 15.29
CA GLY A 181 -19.54 12.81 14.39
C GLY A 181 -19.34 11.61 13.47
N CYS A 182 -18.21 10.91 13.55
CA CYS A 182 -17.92 9.77 12.67
C CYS A 182 -18.83 8.57 12.96
N THR A 183 -19.52 8.07 11.92
CA THR A 183 -20.45 6.93 12.02
C THR A 183 -20.21 5.94 10.88
N SER A 184 -19.13 5.19 10.96
CA SER A 184 -18.71 4.29 9.85
C SER A 184 -19.67 3.13 9.55
N GLY A 185 -20.64 2.85 10.42
CA GLY A 185 -21.61 1.75 10.27
C GLY A 185 -21.01 0.34 10.40
N ARG A 186 -19.71 0.19 10.18
CA ARG A 186 -18.93 -1.05 10.33
C ARG A 186 -17.50 -0.74 10.80
N PRO A 187 -16.77 -1.73 11.28
CA PRO A 187 -15.33 -1.60 11.47
C PRO A 187 -14.61 -1.36 10.14
N VAL A 188 -13.78 -0.32 10.06
CA VAL A 188 -12.96 -0.01 8.88
C VAL A 188 -11.49 -0.13 9.25
N PRO A 189 -10.71 -0.98 8.59
CA PRO A 189 -9.27 -1.06 8.79
C PRO A 189 -8.58 0.27 8.45
N VAL A 190 -7.66 0.71 9.32
CA VAL A 190 -7.00 2.00 9.22
C VAL A 190 -5.49 1.83 9.34
N LEU A 191 -4.74 2.44 8.41
CA LEU A 191 -3.30 2.68 8.50
C LEU A 191 -3.07 4.19 8.62
N GLU A 192 -2.27 4.62 9.59
CA GLU A 192 -1.76 5.99 9.69
C GLU A 192 -0.23 5.98 9.62
N ILE A 193 0.35 6.85 8.79
CA ILE A 193 1.79 7.09 8.71
C ILE A 193 2.04 8.56 9.03
N HIS A 194 2.76 8.87 10.13
CA HIS A 194 2.85 10.24 10.61
C HIS A 194 4.20 10.57 11.24
N GLY A 195 4.72 11.76 10.90
CA GLY A 195 5.95 12.29 11.46
C GLY A 195 5.75 12.95 12.84
N THR A 196 6.61 12.67 13.81
CA THR A 196 6.50 13.30 15.14
C THR A 196 6.93 14.76 15.16
N ALA A 197 7.71 15.20 14.16
CA ALA A 197 8.13 16.59 13.97
C ALA A 197 7.31 17.29 12.85
N ASP A 198 6.14 16.76 12.50
CA ASP A 198 5.22 17.38 11.54
C ASP A 198 4.71 18.71 12.11
N SER A 199 5.11 19.82 11.49
CA SER A 199 4.69 21.17 11.89
C SER A 199 3.40 21.65 11.19
N THR A 200 2.94 20.95 10.16
CA THR A 200 1.74 21.28 9.37
C THR A 200 0.50 20.62 9.95
N VAL A 201 0.59 19.32 10.23
CA VAL A 201 -0.42 18.55 10.98
C VAL A 201 0.28 17.96 12.20
N PRO A 202 0.34 18.73 13.31
CA PRO A 202 1.16 18.35 14.46
C PRO A 202 0.74 17.01 15.06
N TYR A 203 1.71 16.14 15.32
CA TYR A 203 1.50 14.85 15.99
C TYR A 203 0.76 14.98 17.33
N PRO A 204 1.09 16.00 18.20
CA PRO A 204 0.36 16.27 19.41
C PRO A 204 -0.99 16.98 19.19
N GLY A 205 -1.43 17.16 17.94
CA GLY A 205 -2.69 17.84 17.63
C GLY A 205 -2.65 19.34 17.88
N GLY A 206 -3.82 19.93 18.08
CA GLY A 206 -3.96 21.37 18.29
C GLY A 206 -4.24 22.13 16.99
N THR A 207 -3.68 23.31 16.85
CA THR A 207 -3.94 24.30 15.78
C THR A 207 -5.31 24.98 15.91
N ALA A 208 -5.48 26.09 15.18
CA ALA A 208 -6.77 26.79 15.10
C ALA A 208 -7.89 25.92 14.49
N LEU A 209 -7.53 24.83 13.78
CA LEU A 209 -8.47 23.87 13.19
C LEU A 209 -8.84 22.74 14.13
N GLN A 210 -8.34 22.73 15.37
CA GLN A 210 -8.65 21.74 16.40
C GLN A 210 -8.37 20.29 15.95
N PHE A 211 -7.21 20.05 15.35
CA PHE A 211 -6.78 18.70 15.02
C PHE A 211 -6.62 17.86 16.28
N VAL A 212 -7.16 16.65 16.26
CA VAL A 212 -6.93 15.71 17.36
C VAL A 212 -5.48 15.21 17.33
N THR A 213 -4.96 14.80 18.48
CA THR A 213 -3.64 14.17 18.53
C THR A 213 -3.65 12.85 17.74
N ILE A 214 -2.56 12.47 17.11
CA ILE A 214 -2.49 11.20 16.39
C ILE A 214 -2.75 10.01 17.32
N PRO A 215 -2.22 9.96 18.56
CA PRO A 215 -2.60 8.91 19.51
C PRO A 215 -4.11 8.85 19.81
N ALA A 216 -4.79 10.00 19.98
CA ALA A 216 -6.23 10.02 20.22
C ALA A 216 -7.03 9.56 19.00
N LEU A 217 -6.61 9.95 17.79
CA LEU A 217 -7.18 9.49 16.53
C LEU A 217 -7.11 7.96 16.43
N LEU A 218 -5.91 7.40 16.62
CA LEU A 218 -5.68 5.95 16.56
C LEU A 218 -6.50 5.21 17.60
N ASN A 219 -6.51 5.71 18.85
CA ASN A 219 -7.29 5.10 19.93
C ASN A 219 -8.79 5.09 19.62
N SER A 220 -9.31 6.17 19.02
CA SER A 220 -10.72 6.20 18.57
C SER A 220 -11.02 5.10 17.54
N TRP A 221 -10.12 4.88 16.58
CA TRP A 221 -10.29 3.81 15.57
C TRP A 221 -10.10 2.42 16.17
N VAL A 222 -9.20 2.24 17.15
CA VAL A 222 -9.03 1.01 17.92
C VAL A 222 -10.33 0.64 18.63
N GLN A 223 -10.96 1.59 19.31
CA GLN A 223 -12.23 1.40 19.99
C GLN A 223 -13.38 1.13 19.00
N ARG A 224 -13.51 1.93 17.93
CA ARG A 224 -14.55 1.76 16.89
C ARG A 224 -14.47 0.41 16.23
N ASN A 225 -13.27 -0.08 15.99
CA ASN A 225 -13.03 -1.39 15.37
C ASN A 225 -13.14 -2.55 16.38
N GLY A 226 -13.10 -2.28 17.69
CA GLY A 226 -13.08 -3.28 18.74
C GLY A 226 -11.76 -4.06 18.78
N CYS A 227 -10.66 -3.41 18.40
CA CYS A 227 -9.32 -4.01 18.47
C CYS A 227 -8.84 -4.13 19.93
N ASN A 228 -7.88 -5.02 20.18
CA ASN A 228 -7.13 -5.04 21.43
C ASN A 228 -6.53 -3.65 21.70
N PRO A 229 -6.66 -3.10 22.92
CA PRO A 229 -6.14 -1.77 23.23
C PRO A 229 -4.62 -1.69 23.26
N THR A 230 -3.93 -2.83 23.48
CA THR A 230 -2.47 -2.89 23.50
C THR A 230 -1.93 -3.29 22.13
N PRO A 231 -1.11 -2.46 21.46
CA PRO A 231 -0.52 -2.80 20.19
C PRO A 231 0.68 -3.74 20.33
N VAL A 232 0.97 -4.46 19.27
CA VAL A 232 2.32 -5.01 19.06
C VAL A 232 3.16 -3.92 18.42
N VAL A 233 4.23 -3.51 19.11
CA VAL A 233 5.16 -2.48 18.66
C VAL A 233 6.43 -3.13 18.15
N THR A 234 6.92 -2.68 16.98
CA THR A 234 8.13 -3.20 16.34
C THR A 234 8.95 -2.03 15.79
N ALA A 235 10.22 -1.97 16.12
CA ALA A 235 11.13 -1.03 15.47
C ALA A 235 11.30 -1.40 13.99
N VAL A 236 11.30 -0.40 13.12
CA VAL A 236 11.71 -0.55 11.72
C VAL A 236 13.22 -0.39 11.67
N PRO A 237 13.97 -1.25 10.97
CA PRO A 237 15.40 -1.06 10.80
C PRO A 237 15.73 0.31 10.21
N ASP A 238 16.66 1.02 10.84
CA ASP A 238 17.19 2.29 10.35
C ASP A 238 18.24 1.99 9.27
N LEU A 239 17.81 1.97 8.02
CA LEU A 239 18.63 1.66 6.85
C LEU A 239 19.29 2.91 6.27
N ASN A 240 18.74 4.09 6.55
CA ASN A 240 19.25 5.38 6.10
C ASN A 240 19.49 6.32 7.27
N THR A 241 20.55 6.10 8.02
CA THR A 241 20.93 6.90 9.19
C THR A 241 21.19 8.39 8.91
N ALA A 242 21.18 8.80 7.62
CA ALA A 242 21.42 10.18 7.19
C ALA A 242 20.15 10.99 6.93
N ASP A 243 18.96 10.38 7.01
CA ASP A 243 17.69 11.08 6.73
C ASP A 243 17.12 11.86 7.93
N GLY A 244 17.76 11.72 9.12
CA GLY A 244 17.42 12.47 10.32
C GLY A 244 16.19 11.97 11.07
N CYS A 245 15.71 10.77 10.79
CA CYS A 245 14.53 10.20 11.44
C CYS A 245 14.58 8.67 11.46
N THR A 246 13.79 8.06 12.32
CA THR A 246 13.62 6.60 12.41
C THR A 246 12.14 6.24 12.36
N ALA A 247 11.82 4.96 12.20
CA ALA A 247 10.43 4.52 12.14
C ALA A 247 10.11 3.42 13.17
N GLU A 248 8.91 3.46 13.69
CA GLU A 248 8.34 2.46 14.59
C GLU A 248 6.95 2.06 14.05
N ARG A 249 6.64 0.78 14.08
CA ARG A 249 5.36 0.25 13.63
C ARG A 249 4.57 -0.30 14.81
N SER A 250 3.35 0.20 15.02
CA SER A 250 2.38 -0.29 16.01
C SER A 250 1.19 -0.93 15.32
N VAL A 251 0.73 -2.08 15.82
CA VAL A 251 -0.40 -2.83 15.22
C VAL A 251 -1.38 -3.26 16.31
N TRP A 252 -2.61 -2.75 16.24
CA TRP A 252 -3.75 -3.15 17.07
C TRP A 252 -4.59 -4.18 16.33
N ARG A 253 -4.59 -5.40 16.81
CA ARG A 253 -5.28 -6.56 16.19
C ARG A 253 -6.56 -6.92 16.95
N GLY A 254 -7.25 -7.95 16.48
CA GLY A 254 -8.42 -8.52 17.14
C GLY A 254 -9.70 -7.74 16.90
N GLY A 255 -9.69 -6.75 16.01
CA GLY A 255 -10.86 -5.97 15.68
C GLY A 255 -11.99 -6.79 15.05
N ARG A 256 -13.22 -6.34 15.20
CA ARG A 256 -14.41 -6.96 14.61
C ARG A 256 -14.23 -7.09 13.09
N ASN A 257 -14.70 -8.19 12.52
CA ASN A 257 -14.55 -8.54 11.11
C ASN A 257 -13.09 -8.56 10.61
N GLY A 258 -12.13 -8.88 11.52
CA GLY A 258 -10.71 -8.93 11.18
C GLY A 258 -10.08 -7.56 10.92
N SER A 259 -10.74 -6.47 11.31
CA SER A 259 -10.20 -5.12 11.18
C SER A 259 -8.97 -4.93 12.06
N VAL A 260 -8.06 -4.08 11.60
CA VAL A 260 -6.80 -3.76 12.26
C VAL A 260 -6.61 -2.26 12.19
N VAL A 261 -6.03 -1.68 13.25
CA VAL A 261 -5.44 -0.34 13.22
C VAL A 261 -3.93 -0.50 13.20
N GLU A 262 -3.27 0.18 12.28
CA GLU A 262 -1.82 0.12 12.12
C GLU A 262 -1.25 1.53 12.04
N HIS A 263 -0.09 1.75 12.64
CA HIS A 263 0.57 3.05 12.64
C HIS A 263 2.06 2.91 12.38
N PHE A 264 2.57 3.70 11.44
CA PHE A 264 3.99 4.00 11.35
C PHE A 264 4.27 5.37 11.94
N ARG A 265 4.92 5.38 13.09
CA ARG A 265 5.39 6.59 13.77
C ARG A 265 6.78 6.91 13.26
N ILE A 266 6.90 8.01 12.51
CA ILE A 266 8.19 8.46 11.98
C ILE A 266 8.79 9.45 12.98
N ILE A 267 9.72 8.97 13.80
CA ILE A 267 10.34 9.72 14.89
C ILE A 267 11.32 10.72 14.30
N GLY A 268 11.08 12.02 14.53
CA GLY A 268 11.83 13.11 13.89
C GLY A 268 11.37 13.48 12.48
N GLY A 269 10.49 12.67 11.85
CA GLY A 269 9.96 12.93 10.52
C GLY A 269 9.03 14.13 10.45
N GLY A 270 9.08 14.85 9.33
CA GLY A 270 8.24 16.02 9.04
C GLY A 270 6.95 15.68 8.30
N HIS A 271 6.35 16.74 7.70
CA HIS A 271 5.11 16.62 6.87
C HIS A 271 5.44 16.07 5.49
N THR A 272 5.73 14.77 5.39
CA THR A 272 6.29 14.16 4.18
C THR A 272 5.65 12.80 3.88
N TRP A 273 5.84 12.32 2.63
CA TRP A 273 5.50 10.98 2.19
C TRP A 273 6.74 10.10 2.28
N PRO A 274 6.90 9.22 3.28
CA PRO A 274 8.07 8.37 3.42
C PRO A 274 8.38 7.57 2.16
N GLY A 275 9.66 7.55 1.79
CA GLY A 275 10.13 6.85 0.58
C GLY A 275 9.78 7.53 -0.74
N SER A 276 9.22 8.74 -0.74
CA SER A 276 8.99 9.50 -1.98
C SER A 276 10.31 9.82 -2.69
N ALA A 277 10.30 9.84 -4.02
CA ALA A 277 11.44 10.30 -4.80
C ALA A 277 11.75 11.80 -4.57
N PHE A 278 10.77 12.57 -4.13
CA PHE A 278 10.92 13.99 -3.83
C PHE A 278 11.16 14.20 -2.34
N THR A 279 12.23 14.90 -1.99
CA THR A 279 12.54 15.25 -0.60
C THR A 279 11.95 16.60 -0.25
N ILE A 280 11.03 16.64 0.72
CA ILE A 280 10.43 17.84 1.26
C ILE A 280 10.62 17.79 2.78
N GLY A 281 11.60 18.52 3.32
CA GLY A 281 11.93 18.42 4.75
C GLY A 281 12.49 17.06 5.18
N VAL A 282 12.37 16.72 6.45
CA VAL A 282 12.84 15.44 7.00
C VAL A 282 11.93 14.32 6.53
N THR A 283 12.41 13.54 5.57
CA THR A 283 11.66 12.48 4.89
C THR A 283 12.29 11.12 5.16
N ASN A 284 11.57 10.24 5.84
CA ASN A 284 12.04 8.89 6.15
C ASN A 284 12.28 8.07 4.87
N ARG A 285 13.41 7.36 4.84
CA ARG A 285 13.86 6.51 3.73
C ARG A 285 13.91 5.01 4.09
N ASP A 286 13.59 4.65 5.33
CA ASP A 286 13.57 3.26 5.78
C ASP A 286 12.35 2.51 5.29
N ILE A 287 11.26 3.22 5.07
CA ILE A 287 10.01 2.67 4.50
C ILE A 287 9.62 3.38 3.21
N SER A 288 8.82 2.70 2.41
CA SER A 288 8.08 3.31 1.31
C SER A 288 6.60 3.34 1.69
N ALA A 289 6.07 4.54 1.96
CA ALA A 289 4.67 4.69 2.34
C ALA A 289 3.73 4.08 1.30
N SER A 290 3.99 4.24 0.00
CA SER A 290 3.18 3.62 -1.06
C SER A 290 3.15 2.09 -0.96
N ARG A 291 4.29 1.45 -0.66
CA ARG A 291 4.36 -0.02 -0.48
C ARG A 291 3.63 -0.46 0.79
N GLU A 292 3.81 0.26 1.90
CA GLU A 292 3.15 -0.05 3.17
C GLU A 292 1.63 0.14 3.08
N VAL A 293 1.18 1.21 2.43
CA VAL A 293 -0.23 1.46 2.13
C VAL A 293 -0.81 0.29 1.33
N TRP A 294 -0.19 -0.10 0.22
CA TRP A 294 -0.69 -1.22 -0.58
C TRP A 294 -0.64 -2.56 0.18
N ARG A 295 0.46 -2.84 0.89
CA ARG A 295 0.59 -4.01 1.76
C ARG A 295 -0.56 -4.09 2.76
N PHE A 296 -0.94 -2.96 3.35
CA PHE A 296 -2.05 -2.88 4.30
C PHE A 296 -3.39 -3.09 3.61
N LEU A 297 -3.72 -2.28 2.61
CA LEU A 297 -5.04 -2.20 1.99
C LEU A 297 -5.46 -3.52 1.30
N ARG A 298 -4.57 -4.16 0.56
CA ARG A 298 -4.88 -5.36 -0.24
C ARG A 298 -5.40 -6.56 0.57
N ARG A 299 -5.28 -6.52 1.90
CA ARG A 299 -5.75 -7.58 2.81
C ARG A 299 -7.26 -7.56 3.04
N TYR A 300 -7.92 -6.47 2.69
CA TYR A 300 -9.30 -6.23 3.09
C TYR A 300 -10.26 -6.22 1.90
N ARG A 301 -11.47 -6.72 2.17
CA ARG A 301 -12.61 -6.71 1.24
C ARG A 301 -13.87 -6.34 2.01
N LEU A 302 -14.85 -5.69 1.33
CA LEU A 302 -16.21 -5.60 1.84
C LEU A 302 -16.85 -6.98 1.84
N GLY A 303 -17.77 -7.24 2.78
CA GLY A 303 -18.53 -8.50 2.81
C GLY A 303 -17.77 -9.74 3.29
N GLN A 304 -16.45 -9.70 3.45
CA GLN A 304 -15.76 -10.78 4.14
C GLN A 304 -15.91 -10.60 5.66
N LEU A 305 -16.86 -11.33 6.22
CA LEU A 305 -16.75 -11.79 7.59
C LEU A 305 -15.53 -12.72 7.60
N LEU A 306 -14.34 -12.19 7.85
CA LEU A 306 -13.23 -13.07 8.20
C LEU A 306 -13.66 -13.76 9.48
N PRO A 307 -13.85 -15.09 9.48
CA PRO A 307 -14.10 -15.79 10.73
C PRO A 307 -12.97 -15.41 11.67
N VAL A 308 -13.31 -15.03 12.92
CA VAL A 308 -12.36 -14.96 14.02
C VAL A 308 -11.90 -16.41 14.25
N ARG A 309 -11.01 -16.90 13.41
CA ARG A 309 -10.19 -18.05 13.72
C ARG A 309 -9.04 -17.51 14.57
N GLY A 310 -9.05 -17.89 15.83
CA GLY A 310 -7.84 -17.83 16.60
C GLY A 310 -6.71 -18.40 15.74
N GLY A 311 -5.72 -17.61 15.45
CA GLY A 311 -4.43 -17.97 14.93
C GLY A 311 -4.40 -18.79 13.62
N ALA A 312 -4.82 -18.17 12.49
CA ALA A 312 -4.21 -18.50 11.20
C ALA A 312 -4.19 -17.23 10.37
N ALA A 313 -3.01 -16.69 10.17
CA ALA A 313 -2.73 -15.65 9.19
C ALA A 313 -3.28 -16.08 7.82
N ALA A 314 -3.76 -15.11 7.01
CA ALA A 314 -3.93 -15.33 5.58
C ALA A 314 -2.70 -16.06 5.04
N PRO A 315 -2.82 -16.98 4.05
CA PRO A 315 -1.66 -17.68 3.56
C PRO A 315 -0.63 -16.62 3.14
N LEU A 316 0.40 -16.51 3.98
CA LEU A 316 1.59 -15.73 3.68
C LEU A 316 2.12 -16.28 2.35
N ALA A 317 2.61 -15.40 1.51
CA ALA A 317 3.35 -15.85 0.34
C ALA A 317 4.33 -16.93 0.83
N PRO A 318 4.37 -18.10 0.18
CA PRO A 318 5.20 -19.19 0.66
C PRO A 318 6.63 -18.69 0.79
N LEU A 319 7.30 -19.11 1.86
CA LEU A 319 8.73 -18.85 2.00
C LEU A 319 9.43 -19.54 0.82
N LEU A 320 9.98 -18.76 -0.10
CA LEU A 320 10.75 -19.28 -1.23
C LEU A 320 12.21 -19.39 -0.82
N LEU A 321 12.83 -20.52 -1.16
CA LEU A 321 14.25 -20.79 -0.97
C LEU A 321 14.90 -20.94 -2.34
N LEU A 322 15.87 -20.09 -2.66
CA LEU A 322 16.52 -20.05 -3.96
C LEU A 322 18.05 -19.94 -3.82
N PRO A 323 18.85 -20.86 -4.34
CA PRO A 323 18.42 -22.14 -4.90
C PRO A 323 17.95 -23.15 -3.82
N ASN A 324 17.16 -24.13 -4.22
CA ASN A 324 16.84 -25.28 -3.41
C ASN A 324 16.75 -26.50 -4.37
N PRO A 325 17.73 -27.40 -4.38
CA PRO A 325 18.84 -27.59 -3.44
C PRO A 325 19.84 -26.43 -3.43
N ALA A 326 20.47 -26.20 -2.25
CA ALA A 326 21.49 -25.18 -2.04
C ALA A 326 22.90 -25.80 -1.94
N THR A 327 23.91 -25.07 -2.40
CA THR A 327 25.34 -25.38 -2.20
C THR A 327 25.96 -24.46 -1.16
N ASP A 328 26.27 -23.23 -1.52
CA ASP A 328 27.03 -22.30 -0.68
C ASP A 328 26.15 -21.33 0.11
N HIS A 329 24.99 -21.00 -0.42
CA HIS A 329 24.03 -20.10 0.22
C HIS A 329 22.61 -20.37 -0.27
N VAL A 330 21.63 -19.86 0.46
CA VAL A 330 20.23 -19.82 0.07
C VAL A 330 19.67 -18.42 0.31
N LEU A 331 18.90 -17.90 -0.64
CA LEU A 331 18.13 -16.68 -0.53
C LEU A 331 16.71 -17.02 -0.07
N LEU A 332 16.26 -16.37 0.99
CA LEU A 332 14.89 -16.46 1.49
C LEU A 332 14.08 -15.28 0.96
N ALA A 333 12.95 -15.56 0.35
CA ALA A 333 11.99 -14.56 -0.09
C ALA A 333 10.58 -14.93 0.44
N ALA A 334 9.96 -14.02 1.19
CA ALA A 334 8.59 -14.17 1.66
C ALA A 334 7.95 -12.78 1.79
N GLY A 335 7.38 -12.26 0.72
CA GLY A 335 6.83 -10.91 0.70
C GLY A 335 7.90 -9.82 0.95
N PRO A 336 7.48 -8.57 1.18
CA PRO A 336 8.40 -7.42 1.14
C PRO A 336 9.29 -7.22 2.37
N TYR A 337 9.16 -8.01 3.47
CA TYR A 337 9.91 -7.76 4.72
C TYR A 337 10.35 -9.04 5.40
N LEU A 338 11.52 -9.53 5.01
CA LEU A 338 12.26 -10.50 5.81
C LEU A 338 13.32 -9.84 6.72
N GLY A 339 13.68 -8.57 6.51
CA GLY A 339 14.81 -7.92 7.17
C GLY A 339 14.74 -7.84 8.70
N ALA A 340 13.56 -7.90 9.29
CA ALA A 340 13.38 -7.95 10.75
C ALA A 340 12.87 -9.32 11.25
N ALA A 341 12.93 -10.36 10.41
CA ALA A 341 12.47 -11.70 10.77
C ALA A 341 13.54 -12.46 11.58
N THR A 342 13.09 -13.27 12.52
CA THR A 342 14.00 -14.19 13.25
C THR A 342 14.06 -15.52 12.51
N LEU A 343 15.26 -15.92 12.10
CA LEU A 343 15.51 -17.22 11.45
C LEU A 343 15.95 -18.26 12.47
N THR A 344 15.31 -19.41 12.43
CA THR A 344 15.77 -20.63 13.14
C THR A 344 15.92 -21.75 12.12
N VAL A 345 17.06 -22.44 12.15
CA VAL A 345 17.34 -23.58 11.27
C VAL A 345 17.46 -24.83 12.11
N ARG A 346 16.84 -25.92 11.67
CA ARG A 346 16.94 -27.24 12.30
C ARG A 346 17.36 -28.30 11.28
N ASP A 347 18.20 -29.22 11.70
CA ASP A 347 18.53 -30.41 10.91
C ASP A 347 17.40 -31.44 10.91
N ALA A 348 17.60 -32.55 10.19
CA ALA A 348 16.63 -33.65 10.11
C ALA A 348 16.32 -34.33 11.45
N LEU A 349 17.16 -34.15 12.47
CA LEU A 349 16.98 -34.66 13.83
C LEU A 349 16.34 -33.63 14.77
N GLY A 350 15.97 -32.43 14.22
CA GLY A 350 15.38 -31.35 15.00
C GLY A 350 16.37 -30.48 15.78
N ARG A 351 17.68 -30.73 15.68
CA ARG A 351 18.72 -29.95 16.39
C ARG A 351 18.88 -28.58 15.72
N VAL A 352 19.04 -27.54 16.53
CA VAL A 352 19.26 -26.18 16.03
C VAL A 352 20.64 -26.08 15.39
N VAL A 353 20.69 -25.58 14.16
CA VAL A 353 21.90 -25.30 13.41
C VAL A 353 22.18 -23.81 13.48
N PRO A 354 23.37 -23.37 13.91
CA PRO A 354 23.71 -21.96 13.88
C PRO A 354 23.63 -21.40 12.45
N ALA A 355 22.88 -20.32 12.26
CA ALA A 355 22.70 -19.68 10.99
C ALA A 355 22.57 -18.15 11.18
N THR A 356 23.29 -17.41 10.38
CA THR A 356 23.21 -15.94 10.35
C THR A 356 22.63 -15.53 9.00
N ALA A 357 21.50 -14.83 9.04
CA ALA A 357 20.89 -14.27 7.85
C ALA A 357 21.37 -12.83 7.62
N GLN A 358 21.69 -12.49 6.39
CA GLN A 358 22.10 -11.13 6.00
C GLN A 358 21.07 -10.54 5.04
N PRO A 359 20.53 -9.35 5.29
CA PRO A 359 19.63 -8.69 4.36
C PRO A 359 20.36 -8.31 3.07
N THR A 360 19.69 -8.53 1.95
CA THR A 360 20.15 -8.10 0.61
C THR A 360 19.47 -6.79 0.21
N ALA A 361 20.07 -6.05 -0.70
CA ALA A 361 19.55 -4.75 -1.18
C ALA A 361 18.12 -4.82 -1.77
N ASP A 362 17.71 -5.99 -2.22
CA ASP A 362 16.36 -6.25 -2.78
C ASP A 362 15.35 -6.77 -1.74
N GLY A 363 15.71 -6.74 -0.44
CA GLY A 363 14.80 -7.08 0.67
C GLY A 363 14.66 -8.57 0.96
N ARG A 364 15.53 -9.42 0.41
CA ARG A 364 15.66 -10.84 0.74
C ARG A 364 16.63 -11.05 1.88
N LEU A 365 16.65 -12.27 2.45
CA LEU A 365 17.67 -12.69 3.40
C LEU A 365 18.57 -13.73 2.73
N GLN A 366 19.86 -13.52 2.79
CA GLN A 366 20.87 -14.49 2.37
C GLN A 366 21.40 -15.25 3.59
N VAL A 367 21.39 -16.58 3.50
CA VAL A 367 21.91 -17.48 4.54
C VAL A 367 23.06 -18.30 3.95
N PRO A 368 24.29 -18.12 4.44
CA PRO A 368 25.41 -18.97 4.05
C PRO A 368 25.20 -20.41 4.51
N THR A 369 25.38 -21.37 3.60
CA THR A 369 25.18 -22.81 3.85
C THR A 369 26.44 -23.65 3.54
N ALA A 370 27.52 -23.01 3.08
CA ALA A 370 28.74 -23.70 2.63
C ALA A 370 29.33 -24.67 3.71
N HIS A 371 29.18 -24.32 4.98
CA HIS A 371 29.70 -25.10 6.11
C HIS A 371 28.70 -26.13 6.68
N TRP A 372 27.49 -26.23 6.11
CA TRP A 372 26.52 -27.21 6.57
C TRP A 372 26.77 -28.56 5.89
N PRO A 373 26.66 -29.68 6.60
CA PRO A 373 26.65 -31.00 5.99
C PRO A 373 25.57 -31.15 4.94
N ALA A 374 25.81 -31.98 3.93
CA ALA A 374 24.76 -32.35 3.00
C ALA A 374 23.60 -33.02 3.75
N GLY A 375 22.36 -32.60 3.44
CA GLY A 375 21.20 -33.10 4.17
C GLY A 375 19.95 -32.25 4.01
N VAL A 376 18.96 -32.57 4.83
CA VAL A 376 17.66 -31.86 4.86
C VAL A 376 17.59 -30.98 6.10
N TYR A 377 17.18 -29.75 5.90
CA TYR A 377 16.99 -28.75 6.94
C TYR A 377 15.59 -28.16 6.90
N VAL A 378 15.07 -27.75 8.04
CA VAL A 378 13.84 -26.96 8.14
C VAL A 378 14.21 -25.55 8.57
N LEU A 379 13.90 -24.59 7.71
CA LEU A 379 14.03 -23.18 8.01
C LEU A 379 12.70 -22.67 8.55
N THR A 380 12.75 -22.05 9.70
CA THR A 380 11.61 -21.41 10.37
C THR A 380 11.88 -19.93 10.44
N VAL A 381 11.03 -19.14 9.82
CA VAL A 381 11.11 -17.67 9.82
C VAL A 381 9.94 -17.13 10.62
N ALA A 382 10.23 -16.53 11.76
CA ALA A 382 9.24 -15.81 12.56
C ALA A 382 9.24 -14.34 12.13
N LEU A 383 8.12 -13.89 11.57
CA LEU A 383 7.93 -12.53 11.13
C LEU A 383 7.59 -11.60 12.30
N PRO A 384 7.89 -10.30 12.23
CA PRO A 384 7.59 -9.35 13.29
C PRO A 384 6.11 -9.24 13.66
N ASP A 385 5.23 -9.69 12.77
CA ASP A 385 3.78 -9.71 12.99
C ASP A 385 3.29 -10.98 13.72
N GLY A 386 4.22 -11.82 14.19
CA GLY A 386 3.92 -13.08 14.89
C GLY A 386 3.61 -14.26 13.97
N ALA A 387 3.62 -14.06 12.65
CA ALA A 387 3.46 -15.15 11.72
C ALA A 387 4.74 -15.99 11.61
N VAL A 388 4.59 -17.29 11.46
CA VAL A 388 5.71 -18.23 11.35
C VAL A 388 5.61 -18.98 10.04
N LEU A 389 6.68 -18.93 9.26
CA LEU A 389 6.84 -19.62 7.99
C LEU A 389 7.81 -20.77 8.14
N HIS A 390 7.49 -21.91 7.55
CA HIS A 390 8.37 -23.07 7.51
C HIS A 390 8.64 -23.48 6.07
N GLN A 391 9.90 -23.79 5.78
CA GLN A 391 10.26 -24.33 4.46
C GLN A 391 11.40 -25.34 4.60
N LYS A 392 11.31 -26.38 3.77
CA LYS A 392 12.34 -27.42 3.66
C LYS A 392 13.43 -26.98 2.72
N LEU A 393 14.68 -27.05 3.17
CA LEU A 393 15.89 -26.87 2.36
C LEU A 393 16.60 -28.20 2.18
N VAL A 394 17.05 -28.47 0.98
CA VAL A 394 17.99 -29.58 0.66
C VAL A 394 19.36 -28.94 0.46
N LYS A 395 20.35 -29.37 1.25
CA LYS A 395 21.77 -28.98 1.10
C LYS A 395 22.50 -30.11 0.40
N GLN A 396 23.18 -29.78 -0.69
CA GLN A 396 24.10 -30.63 -1.42
C GLN A 396 25.54 -30.43 -1.00
#